data_6a2c001e815bfcefbd05f695ffb97255
#
_entry.id   6a2c001e815bfcefbd05f695ffb97255
#
_cell.length_a   1.000
_cell.length_b   1.000
_cell.length_c   1.000
_cell.angle_alpha   90.00
_cell.angle_beta   90.00
_cell.angle_gamma   90.00
#
_symmetry.space_group_name_H-M   'P 1'
#
loop_
_entity.id
_entity.type
_entity.pdbx_description
1 polymer ?
#
loop_
_entity_poly.entity_id
_entity_poly.type
_entity_poly.pdbx_seq_one_letter_code
_entity_poly.pdbx_strand_id
1 'polypeptide(L)'
;MVLALLVTLSFPQTGTVHLASGQIEVSSELRLPAGTHDLTVIGDHTVLRASASFQGRAILSCQGCRRVTFRNFAIDGNRAVLEKPLPLPPSEKAFAAFYSSNGILIEDADRVEMDHIDFTNITNFAILVNHSHDVILDHISIENSGSRNAKGRNNTSGGILLEQGTDTFTVADSIFRNVRGNAVWTHSYYGSPRNRSGKIANNKFFDIGRDAIQVGHATEVLVAGNTGNRIGYPVDLIDVEGGGTPVAIDTAGDVDRSDYEFNRFEEINGQCIDLDGFHDGIVRGNSCINRGKAEDYVFGHFGIVFNNSNIDMQSQNILVEENELDGMKFGGIFVIGNGHRILRNRMRRLNTAHCNENRQQYGCSVLGEPSVLETGIYLGSHAERPAAARNNRIEGNTVSGWKMKTRCIQAAPGVKLTDNTIKGNICSDEQ
;
A
#
# COMPACT_ATOMS: atom_id res chain seq x y z
N MET A 1 26.02 25.49 22.83
CA MET A 1 26.19 26.02 21.44
C MET A 1 27.03 24.98 20.70
N VAL A 2 26.33 24.06 20.00
CA VAL A 2 27.01 23.03 19.19
C VAL A 2 27.40 23.72 17.89
N LEU A 3 28.69 23.79 17.63
CA LEU A 3 29.22 24.33 16.38
C LEU A 3 28.85 23.33 15.26
N ALA A 4 27.86 23.66 14.44
CA ALA A 4 27.58 22.89 13.24
C ALA A 4 28.74 23.07 12.27
N LEU A 5 29.57 22.07 12.11
CA LEU A 5 30.57 22.02 11.06
C LEU A 5 29.82 21.91 9.72
N LEU A 6 29.88 22.93 8.89
CA LEU A 6 29.50 22.84 7.47
C LEU A 6 30.55 21.94 6.77
N VAL A 7 30.34 20.65 6.84
CA VAL A 7 31.16 19.68 6.11
C VAL A 7 30.54 19.57 4.71
N THR A 8 31.28 19.98 3.69
CA THR A 8 30.92 19.66 2.29
C THR A 8 31.20 18.16 2.09
N LEU A 9 30.15 17.35 2.27
CA LEU A 9 30.25 15.90 2.05
C LEU A 9 30.38 15.66 0.53
N SER A 10 31.48 15.07 0.10
CA SER A 10 31.69 14.64 -1.28
C SER A 10 31.92 13.14 -1.33
N PHE A 11 31.36 12.47 -2.34
CA PHE A 11 31.50 11.04 -2.50
C PHE A 11 32.49 10.72 -3.63
N PRO A 12 33.32 9.67 -3.49
CA PRO A 12 34.07 9.12 -4.61
C PRO A 12 33.17 8.33 -5.55
N GLN A 13 33.64 7.99 -6.71
CA GLN A 13 32.90 7.12 -7.64
C GLN A 13 32.88 5.65 -7.20
N THR A 14 33.90 5.21 -6.44
CA THR A 14 34.05 3.82 -6.02
C THR A 14 34.65 3.71 -4.61
N GLY A 15 34.54 2.54 -3.99
CA GLY A 15 35.22 2.23 -2.73
C GLY A 15 34.29 2.32 -1.52
N THR A 16 34.85 2.63 -0.36
CA THR A 16 34.08 2.72 0.89
C THR A 16 34.19 4.12 1.49
N VAL A 17 33.07 4.70 1.85
CA VAL A 17 32.98 5.98 2.55
C VAL A 17 32.41 5.74 3.95
N HIS A 18 33.12 6.17 4.97
CA HIS A 18 32.61 6.22 6.33
C HIS A 18 32.14 7.64 6.62
N LEU A 19 30.86 7.79 6.90
CA LEU A 19 30.29 9.07 7.31
C LEU A 19 30.74 9.39 8.75
N ALA A 20 30.99 10.66 9.03
CA ALA A 20 31.32 11.10 10.37
C ALA A 20 30.16 10.83 11.36
N SER A 21 30.51 10.41 12.56
CA SER A 21 29.51 10.23 13.63
C SER A 21 28.87 11.56 14.04
N GLY A 22 27.60 11.50 14.45
CA GLY A 22 26.82 12.66 14.86
C GLY A 22 25.97 13.26 13.75
N GLN A 23 25.43 14.46 13.97
CA GLN A 23 24.54 15.13 13.05
C GLN A 23 25.28 15.95 12.02
N ILE A 24 25.00 15.70 10.75
CA ILE A 24 25.52 16.44 9.61
C ILE A 24 24.37 17.23 9.00
N GLU A 25 24.43 18.56 9.02
CA GLU A 25 23.44 19.43 8.39
C GLU A 25 23.64 19.47 6.87
N VAL A 26 22.56 19.16 6.14
CA VAL A 26 22.54 19.12 4.67
C VAL A 26 21.66 20.27 4.15
N SER A 27 22.25 21.23 3.46
CA SER A 27 21.55 22.38 2.91
C SER A 27 21.17 22.23 1.42
N SER A 28 21.80 21.28 0.74
CA SER A 28 21.54 20.96 -0.66
C SER A 28 21.66 19.44 -0.88
N GLU A 29 21.08 18.96 -1.94
CA GLU A 29 21.10 17.54 -2.30
C GLU A 29 22.52 16.98 -2.39
N LEU A 30 22.77 15.91 -1.63
CA LEU A 30 24.01 15.13 -1.68
C LEU A 30 23.92 14.14 -2.84
N ARG A 31 24.49 14.49 -3.98
CA ARG A 31 24.48 13.64 -5.18
C ARG A 31 25.72 12.77 -5.26
N LEU A 32 25.53 11.49 -5.51
CA LEU A 32 26.64 10.65 -5.93
C LEU A 32 27.15 11.08 -7.30
N PRO A 33 28.47 11.07 -7.54
CA PRO A 33 29.03 11.44 -8.83
C PRO A 33 28.49 10.60 -9.98
N ALA A 34 28.39 11.17 -11.17
CA ALA A 34 28.02 10.40 -12.37
C ALA A 34 29.00 9.24 -12.59
N GLY A 35 28.44 8.05 -12.93
CA GLY A 35 29.23 6.84 -13.12
C GLY A 35 29.67 6.15 -11.82
N THR A 36 29.10 6.51 -10.65
CA THR A 36 29.34 5.82 -9.39
C THR A 36 29.04 4.32 -9.52
N HIS A 37 30.00 3.51 -9.08
CA HIS A 37 29.87 2.04 -9.07
C HIS A 37 30.72 1.44 -7.96
N ASP A 38 30.32 0.27 -7.46
CA ASP A 38 31.04 -0.45 -6.39
C ASP A 38 31.37 0.47 -5.18
N LEU A 39 30.38 1.30 -4.79
CA LEU A 39 30.48 2.22 -3.68
C LEU A 39 29.68 1.72 -2.48
N THR A 40 30.33 1.71 -1.31
CA THR A 40 29.65 1.47 -0.04
C THR A 40 29.72 2.73 0.82
N VAL A 41 28.56 3.21 1.28
CA VAL A 41 28.43 4.33 2.22
C VAL A 41 27.97 3.78 3.57
N ILE A 42 28.78 3.95 4.60
CA ILE A 42 28.55 3.41 5.94
C ILE A 42 28.53 4.55 6.94
N GLY A 43 27.48 4.60 7.77
CA GLY A 43 27.43 5.49 8.92
C GLY A 43 27.82 4.77 10.21
N ASP A 44 28.18 5.54 11.22
CA ASP A 44 28.37 5.13 12.60
C ASP A 44 27.75 6.17 13.50
N HIS A 45 26.51 5.94 13.96
CA HIS A 45 25.70 6.94 14.68
C HIS A 45 25.58 8.28 13.90
N THR A 46 25.51 8.21 12.58
CA THR A 46 25.41 9.36 11.69
C THR A 46 23.95 9.71 11.44
N VAL A 47 23.62 11.00 11.49
CA VAL A 47 22.31 11.54 11.08
C VAL A 47 22.54 12.60 10.01
N LEU A 48 22.07 12.35 8.78
CA LEU A 48 21.99 13.36 7.73
C LEU A 48 20.69 14.14 7.91
N ARG A 49 20.78 15.40 8.32
CA ARG A 49 19.59 16.22 8.58
C ARG A 49 19.44 17.36 7.59
N ALA A 50 18.25 17.46 6.99
CA ALA A 50 17.92 18.62 6.16
C ALA A 50 17.92 19.90 6.99
N SER A 51 18.68 20.90 6.56
CA SER A 51 18.67 22.23 7.19
C SER A 51 17.35 22.97 6.93
N ALA A 52 17.09 24.04 7.65
CA ALA A 52 15.92 24.90 7.42
C ALA A 52 15.89 25.55 6.02
N SER A 53 17.03 25.64 5.36
CA SER A 53 17.18 26.19 4.00
C SER A 53 17.38 25.12 2.94
N PHE A 54 17.14 23.85 3.26
CA PHE A 54 17.37 22.73 2.34
C PHE A 54 16.63 22.93 1.02
N GLN A 55 17.35 22.70 -0.08
CA GLN A 55 16.82 22.68 -1.44
C GLN A 55 17.38 21.47 -2.18
N GLY A 56 16.48 20.63 -2.68
CA GLY A 56 16.84 19.42 -3.41
C GLY A 56 15.66 18.51 -3.66
N ARG A 57 15.83 17.57 -4.56
CA ARG A 57 14.83 16.51 -4.81
C ARG A 57 14.84 15.48 -3.69
N ALA A 58 16.03 15.20 -3.14
CA ALA A 58 16.22 14.32 -2.00
C ALA A 58 17.43 14.77 -1.16
N ILE A 59 17.53 14.29 0.09
CA ILE A 59 18.71 14.55 0.91
C ILE A 59 19.93 13.85 0.31
N LEU A 60 19.75 12.62 -0.17
CA LEU A 60 20.79 11.86 -0.87
C LEU A 60 20.20 11.32 -2.20
N SER A 61 20.97 11.41 -3.29
CA SER A 61 20.54 10.88 -4.58
C SER A 61 21.62 10.13 -5.33
N CYS A 62 21.16 9.15 -6.11
CA CYS A 62 21.96 8.26 -6.92
C CYS A 62 21.28 8.11 -8.29
N GLN A 63 21.91 8.61 -9.34
CA GLN A 63 21.42 8.49 -10.70
C GLN A 63 22.42 7.71 -11.55
N GLY A 64 21.96 6.64 -12.23
CA GLY A 64 22.79 5.77 -13.06
C GLY A 64 23.86 5.01 -12.27
N CYS A 65 23.69 4.84 -10.98
CA CYS A 65 24.64 4.12 -10.12
C CYS A 65 24.58 2.62 -10.37
N ARG A 66 25.69 1.93 -10.06
CA ARG A 66 25.77 0.47 -10.16
C ARG A 66 26.44 -0.14 -8.95
N ARG A 67 25.82 -1.16 -8.35
CA ARG A 67 26.33 -1.87 -7.17
C ARG A 67 26.71 -0.89 -6.05
N VAL A 68 25.71 -0.16 -5.56
CA VAL A 68 25.88 0.80 -4.47
C VAL A 68 25.17 0.29 -3.23
N THR A 69 25.84 0.37 -2.09
CA THR A 69 25.30 -0.04 -0.80
C THR A 69 25.29 1.13 0.18
N PHE A 70 24.18 1.34 0.86
CA PHE A 70 24.02 2.29 1.96
C PHE A 70 23.71 1.54 3.24
N ARG A 71 24.45 1.81 4.34
CA ARG A 71 24.28 1.09 5.61
C ARG A 71 24.44 1.95 6.85
N ASN A 72 23.66 1.64 7.88
CA ASN A 72 23.87 2.05 9.28
C ASN A 72 23.89 3.57 9.51
N PHE A 73 22.99 4.34 8.93
CA PHE A 73 22.83 5.76 9.24
C PHE A 73 21.36 6.18 9.25
N ALA A 74 21.11 7.38 9.75
CA ALA A 74 19.77 7.94 9.77
C ALA A 74 19.65 9.18 8.86
N ILE A 75 18.45 9.45 8.39
CA ILE A 75 18.07 10.65 7.63
C ILE A 75 16.90 11.33 8.35
N ASP A 76 17.08 12.58 8.74
CA ASP A 76 16.03 13.44 9.29
C ASP A 76 15.66 14.51 8.25
N GLY A 77 14.44 14.42 7.74
CA GLY A 77 13.90 15.33 6.72
C GLY A 77 13.48 16.71 7.24
N ASN A 78 13.57 16.96 8.55
CA ASN A 78 13.18 18.22 9.18
C ASN A 78 11.79 18.73 8.74
N ARG A 79 10.83 17.80 8.62
CA ARG A 79 9.49 18.04 8.07
C ARG A 79 8.78 19.24 8.70
N ALA A 80 8.91 19.42 10.01
CA ALA A 80 8.23 20.51 10.71
C ALA A 80 8.58 21.91 10.15
N VAL A 81 9.74 22.05 9.52
CA VAL A 81 10.22 23.32 8.92
C VAL A 81 10.02 23.34 7.41
N LEU A 82 10.20 22.20 6.76
CA LEU A 82 10.25 22.15 5.29
C LEU A 82 8.91 21.79 4.63
N GLU A 83 7.94 21.31 5.39
CA GLU A 83 6.66 20.88 4.84
C GLU A 83 5.90 22.04 4.20
N LYS A 84 5.42 21.80 2.98
CA LYS A 84 4.47 22.67 2.27
C LYS A 84 3.30 21.83 1.80
N PRO A 85 2.05 22.33 1.85
CA PRO A 85 0.92 21.65 1.26
C PRO A 85 1.16 21.37 -0.22
N LEU A 86 0.93 20.13 -0.65
CA LEU A 86 1.11 19.72 -2.03
C LEU A 86 -0.22 19.16 -2.59
N PRO A 87 -0.55 19.43 -3.86
CA PRO A 87 -1.63 18.73 -4.54
C PRO A 87 -1.26 17.27 -4.77
N LEU A 88 -2.23 16.48 -5.24
CA LEU A 88 -1.96 15.15 -5.77
C LEU A 88 -1.11 15.28 -7.04
N PRO A 89 -0.16 14.36 -7.26
CA PRO A 89 0.64 14.38 -8.49
C PRO A 89 -0.25 14.07 -9.70
N PRO A 90 0.08 14.64 -10.87
CA PRO A 90 -0.58 14.23 -12.11
C PRO A 90 -0.32 12.76 -12.44
N SER A 91 -1.36 12.06 -12.87
CA SER A 91 -1.30 10.62 -13.18
C SER A 91 -0.34 10.26 -14.32
N GLU A 92 0.00 11.21 -15.18
CA GLU A 92 0.85 11.01 -16.36
C GLU A 92 2.32 11.41 -16.12
N LYS A 93 2.72 11.63 -14.89
CA LYS A 93 4.09 12.01 -14.53
C LYS A 93 4.70 11.04 -13.53
N ALA A 94 5.98 10.73 -13.75
CA ALA A 94 6.77 10.06 -12.72
C ALA A 94 6.83 10.94 -11.46
N PHE A 95 6.63 10.34 -10.31
CA PHE A 95 6.59 11.08 -9.05
C PHE A 95 7.97 11.56 -8.63
N ALA A 96 9.04 10.90 -9.10
CA ALA A 96 10.41 11.39 -8.97
C ALA A 96 10.60 12.79 -9.57
N ALA A 97 9.84 13.13 -10.60
CA ALA A 97 9.87 14.45 -11.21
C ALA A 97 8.95 15.48 -10.51
N PHE A 98 8.05 15.02 -9.63
CA PHE A 98 7.05 15.86 -8.96
C PHE A 98 7.44 16.20 -7.51
N TYR A 99 7.89 15.20 -6.75
CA TYR A 99 8.21 15.36 -5.34
C TYR A 99 9.66 15.81 -5.11
N SER A 100 9.83 16.76 -4.20
CA SER A 100 11.13 17.21 -3.68
C SER A 100 11.24 16.92 -2.18
N SER A 101 12.39 17.16 -1.59
CA SER A 101 12.64 16.93 -0.17
C SER A 101 12.29 15.49 0.27
N ASN A 102 12.61 14.52 -0.58
CA ASN A 102 12.59 13.10 -0.24
C ASN A 102 13.81 12.74 0.62
N GLY A 103 13.81 11.56 1.23
CA GLY A 103 14.98 11.06 1.95
C GLY A 103 16.06 10.62 0.98
N ILE A 104 15.87 9.50 0.29
CA ILE A 104 16.78 9.01 -0.76
C ILE A 104 16.03 8.89 -2.09
N LEU A 105 16.67 9.32 -3.18
CA LEU A 105 16.18 9.18 -4.55
C LEU A 105 17.16 8.35 -5.38
N ILE A 106 16.65 7.27 -5.95
CA ILE A 106 17.38 6.36 -6.83
C ILE A 106 16.76 6.40 -8.21
N GLU A 107 17.55 6.69 -9.24
CA GLU A 107 17.07 6.75 -10.63
C GLU A 107 18.01 6.02 -11.57
N ASP A 108 17.45 5.27 -12.51
CA ASP A 108 18.20 4.56 -13.58
C ASP A 108 19.35 3.70 -13.03
N ALA A 109 19.20 3.13 -11.84
CA ALA A 109 20.27 2.42 -11.15
C ALA A 109 20.18 0.90 -11.33
N ASP A 110 21.32 0.23 -11.17
CA ASP A 110 21.45 -1.21 -11.23
C ASP A 110 22.15 -1.73 -9.98
N ARG A 111 21.47 -2.57 -9.23
CA ARG A 111 21.88 -3.14 -7.94
C ARG A 111 22.18 -2.07 -6.89
N VAL A 112 21.12 -1.65 -6.19
CA VAL A 112 21.22 -0.78 -5.03
C VAL A 112 20.70 -1.51 -3.79
N GLU A 113 21.51 -1.52 -2.76
CA GLU A 113 21.18 -2.13 -1.47
C GLU A 113 21.14 -1.06 -0.37
N MET A 114 20.06 -1.06 0.40
CA MET A 114 19.94 -0.25 1.63
C MET A 114 19.66 -1.19 2.80
N ASP A 115 20.47 -1.10 3.84
CA ASP A 115 20.39 -1.97 5.00
C ASP A 115 20.59 -1.16 6.29
N HIS A 116 19.67 -1.31 7.26
CA HIS A 116 19.67 -0.59 8.52
C HIS A 116 19.77 0.94 8.36
N ILE A 117 18.82 1.50 7.60
CA ILE A 117 18.67 2.96 7.45
C ILE A 117 17.39 3.42 8.16
N ASP A 118 17.52 4.44 9.01
CA ASP A 118 16.39 5.06 9.71
C ASP A 118 15.99 6.37 9.03
N PHE A 119 14.72 6.51 8.68
CA PHE A 119 14.16 7.73 8.13
C PHE A 119 13.17 8.35 9.12
N THR A 120 13.38 9.60 9.47
CA THR A 120 12.50 10.34 10.37
C THR A 120 12.11 11.68 9.79
N ASN A 121 10.86 12.09 10.03
CA ASN A 121 10.37 13.43 9.66
C ASN A 121 10.59 13.77 8.18
N ILE A 122 10.45 12.81 7.28
CA ILE A 122 10.61 13.04 5.84
C ILE A 122 9.37 13.76 5.30
N THR A 123 9.60 14.81 4.52
CA THR A 123 8.51 15.66 4.00
C THR A 123 7.63 14.91 3.00
N ASN A 124 8.25 14.16 2.07
CA ASN A 124 7.54 13.40 1.05
C ASN A 124 7.85 11.90 1.16
N PHE A 125 8.52 11.29 0.20
CA PHE A 125 8.88 9.86 0.29
C PHE A 125 10.20 9.68 1.04
N ALA A 126 10.23 8.72 1.96
CA ALA A 126 11.47 8.33 2.60
C ALA A 126 12.46 7.75 1.58
N ILE A 127 11.99 6.87 0.71
CA ILE A 127 12.74 6.31 -0.41
C ILE A 127 11.89 6.39 -1.66
N LEU A 128 12.45 6.94 -2.74
CA LEU A 128 11.85 6.96 -4.05
C LEU A 128 12.79 6.32 -5.06
N VAL A 129 12.33 5.27 -5.70
CA VAL A 129 13.07 4.50 -6.71
C VAL A 129 12.36 4.62 -8.04
N ASN A 130 13.06 5.06 -9.06
CA ASN A 130 12.51 5.24 -10.40
C ASN A 130 13.35 4.48 -11.42
N HIS A 131 12.71 3.68 -12.27
CA HIS A 131 13.32 3.00 -13.42
C HIS A 131 14.66 2.32 -13.08
N SER A 132 14.67 1.49 -12.04
CA SER A 132 15.88 0.85 -11.53
C SER A 132 15.74 -0.67 -11.48
N HIS A 133 16.86 -1.37 -11.43
CA HIS A 133 16.91 -2.82 -11.43
C HIS A 133 17.68 -3.35 -10.22
N ASP A 134 17.27 -4.51 -9.67
CA ASP A 134 17.90 -5.19 -8.52
C ASP A 134 18.04 -4.27 -7.30
N VAL A 135 16.90 -3.89 -6.72
CA VAL A 135 16.84 -2.98 -5.57
C VAL A 135 16.47 -3.75 -4.30
N ILE A 136 17.33 -3.69 -3.30
CA ILE A 136 17.13 -4.36 -2.01
C ILE A 136 17.02 -3.30 -0.91
N LEU A 137 15.87 -3.25 -0.27
CA LEU A 137 15.57 -2.38 0.87
C LEU A 137 15.25 -3.29 2.06
N ASP A 138 16.20 -3.43 2.96
CA ASP A 138 16.16 -4.36 4.07
C ASP A 138 16.39 -3.66 5.41
N HIS A 139 15.67 -4.05 6.45
CA HIS A 139 15.77 -3.44 7.78
C HIS A 139 15.65 -1.90 7.76
N ILE A 140 14.72 -1.38 6.97
CA ILE A 140 14.44 0.05 6.89
C ILE A 140 13.44 0.45 7.98
N SER A 141 13.72 1.55 8.67
CA SER A 141 12.79 2.16 9.63
C SER A 141 12.31 3.50 9.09
N ILE A 142 10.98 3.69 8.98
CA ILE A 142 10.39 4.94 8.51
C ILE A 142 9.39 5.44 9.55
N GLU A 143 9.63 6.63 10.07
CA GLU A 143 8.77 7.22 11.09
C GLU A 143 8.44 8.69 10.79
N ASN A 144 7.20 9.08 11.04
CA ASN A 144 6.73 10.46 10.90
C ASN A 144 6.96 11.06 9.51
N SER A 145 6.60 10.36 8.44
CA SER A 145 6.84 10.79 7.07
C SER A 145 5.57 11.09 6.28
N GLY A 146 5.71 11.82 5.17
CA GLY A 146 4.64 12.18 4.25
C GLY A 146 4.14 13.61 4.36
N SER A 147 3.64 14.13 3.26
CA SER A 147 3.10 15.49 3.12
C SER A 147 1.62 15.60 3.46
N ARG A 148 1.13 16.83 3.52
CA ARG A 148 -0.28 17.20 3.59
C ARG A 148 -0.70 17.93 2.32
N ASN A 149 -1.98 17.85 2.03
CA ASN A 149 -2.62 18.65 0.99
C ASN A 149 -3.07 20.02 1.52
N ALA A 150 -3.64 20.83 0.64
CA ALA A 150 -4.11 22.18 1.00
C ALA A 150 -5.23 22.20 2.06
N LYS A 151 -5.93 21.07 2.27
CA LYS A 151 -6.94 20.93 3.33
C LYS A 151 -6.31 20.58 4.69
N GLY A 152 -4.99 20.45 4.78
CA GLY A 152 -4.28 19.99 5.97
C GLY A 152 -4.41 18.47 6.24
N ARG A 153 -5.03 17.73 5.32
CA ARG A 153 -5.19 16.28 5.37
C ARG A 153 -4.03 15.56 4.68
N ASN A 154 -3.99 14.26 4.79
CA ASN A 154 -2.92 13.47 4.20
C ASN A 154 -2.89 13.56 2.65
N ASN A 155 -1.71 13.29 2.11
CA ASN A 155 -1.45 13.12 0.69
C ASN A 155 -1.00 11.67 0.44
N THR A 156 -0.58 11.33 -0.77
CA THR A 156 -0.17 9.97 -1.15
C THR A 156 1.24 9.60 -0.68
N SER A 157 2.09 10.59 -0.42
CA SER A 157 3.51 10.37 -0.07
C SER A 157 3.73 9.94 1.38
N GLY A 158 4.84 9.28 1.63
CA GLY A 158 5.25 8.95 2.99
C GLY A 158 6.35 7.89 3.09
N GLY A 159 6.08 6.69 2.63
CA GLY A 159 6.99 5.57 2.78
C GLY A 159 7.94 5.38 1.60
N ILE A 160 7.92 4.19 1.03
CA ILE A 160 8.74 3.77 -0.11
C ILE A 160 7.87 3.79 -1.37
N LEU A 161 8.35 4.42 -2.42
CA LEU A 161 7.78 4.36 -3.75
C LEU A 161 8.77 3.73 -4.72
N LEU A 162 8.31 2.70 -5.46
CA LEU A 162 9.03 2.10 -6.57
C LEU A 162 8.21 2.35 -7.83
N GLU A 163 8.80 3.01 -8.84
CA GLU A 163 8.02 3.44 -10.01
C GLU A 163 8.70 3.22 -11.35
N GLN A 164 7.89 3.35 -12.41
CA GLN A 164 8.31 3.45 -13.81
C GLN A 164 9.13 2.27 -14.32
N GLY A 165 8.65 1.04 -14.08
CA GLY A 165 9.32 -0.16 -14.56
C GLY A 165 10.50 -0.60 -13.70
N THR A 166 10.55 -0.19 -12.44
CA THR A 166 11.50 -0.77 -11.48
C THR A 166 11.25 -2.26 -11.37
N ASP A 167 12.30 -3.06 -11.55
CA ASP A 167 12.18 -4.51 -11.55
C ASP A 167 13.18 -5.20 -10.61
N THR A 168 12.86 -6.44 -10.24
CA THR A 168 13.68 -7.24 -9.32
C THR A 168 13.93 -6.50 -8.01
N PHE A 169 12.87 -6.18 -7.28
CA PHE A 169 12.99 -5.43 -6.04
C PHE A 169 12.56 -6.24 -4.81
N THR A 170 13.16 -5.92 -3.68
CA THR A 170 12.79 -6.45 -2.36
C THR A 170 12.63 -5.31 -1.37
N VAL A 171 11.49 -5.31 -0.63
CA VAL A 171 11.28 -4.50 0.57
C VAL A 171 10.96 -5.47 1.70
N ALA A 172 11.89 -5.67 2.61
CA ALA A 172 11.76 -6.71 3.63
C ALA A 172 12.14 -6.25 5.04
N ASP A 173 11.63 -6.98 6.03
CA ASP A 173 12.00 -6.89 7.44
C ASP A 173 12.05 -5.45 8.00
N SER A 174 11.20 -4.58 7.46
CA SER A 174 11.18 -3.13 7.67
C SER A 174 9.99 -2.68 8.53
N ILE A 175 10.10 -1.50 9.13
CA ILE A 175 9.09 -0.97 10.06
C ILE A 175 8.64 0.42 9.59
N PHE A 176 7.32 0.60 9.48
CA PHE A 176 6.68 1.84 9.11
C PHE A 176 5.76 2.32 10.24
N ARG A 177 5.98 3.55 10.72
CA ARG A 177 5.19 4.16 11.80
C ARG A 177 4.76 5.57 11.45
N ASN A 178 3.50 5.89 11.68
CA ASN A 178 2.97 7.24 11.48
C ASN A 178 3.32 7.81 10.09
N VAL A 179 3.05 7.01 9.06
CA VAL A 179 3.21 7.38 7.65
C VAL A 179 1.91 7.96 7.13
N ARG A 180 1.93 9.19 6.62
CA ARG A 180 0.70 9.91 6.24
C ARG A 180 0.03 9.39 4.98
N GLY A 181 0.79 8.97 3.99
CA GLY A 181 0.31 8.39 2.74
C GLY A 181 0.49 6.87 2.72
N ASN A 182 0.90 6.34 1.59
CA ASN A 182 1.19 4.91 1.42
C ASN A 182 2.53 4.55 2.06
N ALA A 183 2.59 3.40 2.73
CA ALA A 183 3.84 2.99 3.36
C ALA A 183 4.77 2.27 2.38
N VAL A 184 4.28 1.33 1.57
CA VAL A 184 5.02 0.75 0.44
C VAL A 184 4.13 0.82 -0.80
N TRP A 185 4.64 1.37 -1.88
CA TRP A 185 3.86 1.59 -3.09
C TRP A 185 4.67 1.26 -4.35
N THR A 186 4.12 0.42 -5.22
CA THR A 186 4.57 0.34 -6.60
C THR A 186 3.64 1.17 -7.47
N HIS A 187 4.19 1.99 -8.36
CA HIS A 187 3.42 2.87 -9.23
C HIS A 187 4.11 3.02 -10.58
N SER A 188 3.34 3.09 -11.64
CA SER A 188 3.81 3.56 -12.94
C SER A 188 2.66 4.29 -13.62
N TYR A 189 2.93 5.37 -14.31
CA TYR A 189 1.88 5.99 -15.11
C TYR A 189 1.53 5.08 -16.31
N TYR A 190 0.32 5.18 -16.79
CA TYR A 190 -0.31 4.19 -17.64
C TYR A 190 0.45 3.86 -18.94
N GLY A 191 1.19 4.79 -19.51
CA GLY A 191 2.01 4.60 -20.71
C GLY A 191 3.43 4.10 -20.46
N SER A 192 3.85 3.89 -19.20
CA SER A 192 5.20 3.43 -18.88
C SER A 192 5.25 1.92 -18.61
N PRO A 193 6.43 1.31 -18.59
CA PRO A 193 6.58 -0.08 -18.21
C PRO A 193 6.05 -0.33 -16.79
N ARG A 194 5.40 -1.48 -16.58
CA ARG A 194 4.97 -1.93 -15.26
C ARG A 194 6.16 -2.34 -14.40
N ASN A 195 6.06 -2.11 -13.09
CA ASN A 195 6.99 -2.70 -12.14
C ASN A 195 6.85 -4.23 -12.14
N ARG A 196 7.92 -4.97 -11.86
CA ARG A 196 7.84 -6.43 -11.94
C ARG A 196 8.81 -7.16 -11.02
N SER A 197 8.52 -8.45 -10.80
CA SER A 197 9.40 -9.38 -10.08
C SER A 197 9.77 -8.85 -8.69
N GLY A 198 8.74 -8.38 -7.96
CA GLY A 198 8.88 -7.72 -6.67
C GLY A 198 8.60 -8.62 -5.48
N LYS A 199 9.22 -8.33 -4.34
CA LYS A 199 8.92 -8.94 -3.05
C LYS A 199 8.74 -7.89 -1.98
N ILE A 200 7.58 -7.88 -1.31
CA ILE A 200 7.27 -7.03 -0.15
C ILE A 200 6.93 -7.98 1.00
N ALA A 201 7.88 -8.21 1.92
CA ALA A 201 7.72 -9.30 2.88
C ALA A 201 8.19 -8.97 4.29
N ASN A 202 7.51 -9.55 5.29
CA ASN A 202 7.85 -9.48 6.72
C ASN A 202 7.90 -8.05 7.28
N ASN A 203 7.27 -7.09 6.65
CA ASN A 203 7.25 -5.71 7.10
C ASN A 203 6.19 -5.49 8.19
N LYS A 204 6.37 -4.44 9.00
CA LYS A 204 5.47 -4.04 10.08
C LYS A 204 4.95 -2.62 9.87
N PHE A 205 3.64 -2.45 9.92
CA PHE A 205 2.95 -1.21 9.64
C PHE A 205 2.13 -0.74 10.85
N PHE A 206 2.30 0.50 11.28
CA PHE A 206 1.59 1.07 12.42
C PHE A 206 1.17 2.52 12.13
N ASP A 207 -0.11 2.84 12.32
CA ASP A 207 -0.66 4.18 12.09
C ASP A 207 -0.36 4.70 10.67
N ILE A 208 -0.83 3.97 9.68
CA ILE A 208 -0.66 4.34 8.26
C ILE A 208 -1.90 5.10 7.79
N GLY A 209 -1.69 6.29 7.22
CA GLY A 209 -2.78 7.19 6.85
C GLY A 209 -3.53 6.77 5.58
N ARG A 210 -2.89 6.04 4.67
CA ARG A 210 -3.53 5.46 3.49
C ARG A 210 -3.30 3.96 3.45
N ASP A 211 -2.67 3.46 2.40
CA ASP A 211 -2.50 2.04 2.21
C ASP A 211 -1.20 1.57 2.87
N ALA A 212 -1.27 0.46 3.59
CA ALA A 212 -0.06 -0.12 4.12
C ALA A 212 0.82 -0.62 2.97
N ILE A 213 0.22 -1.31 1.99
CA ILE A 213 0.89 -1.76 0.77
C ILE A 213 -0.05 -1.47 -0.39
N GLN A 214 0.42 -0.74 -1.40
CA GLN A 214 -0.29 -0.58 -2.66
C GLN A 214 0.55 -1.15 -3.80
N VAL A 215 0.04 -2.18 -4.46
CA VAL A 215 0.63 -2.74 -5.67
C VAL A 215 -0.08 -2.11 -6.86
N GLY A 216 0.57 -1.16 -7.51
CA GLY A 216 0.01 -0.42 -8.62
C GLY A 216 0.79 -0.66 -9.90
N HIS A 217 0.08 -0.94 -10.99
CA HIS A 217 0.63 -1.15 -12.35
C HIS A 217 1.88 -2.03 -12.35
N ALA A 218 1.70 -3.30 -11.95
CA ALA A 218 2.80 -4.22 -11.70
C ALA A 218 2.48 -5.66 -12.14
N THR A 219 3.49 -6.51 -12.19
CA THR A 219 3.35 -7.94 -12.49
C THR A 219 4.34 -8.75 -11.66
N GLU A 220 3.95 -9.97 -11.28
CA GLU A 220 4.83 -10.90 -10.55
C GLU A 220 5.33 -10.32 -9.20
N VAL A 221 4.42 -9.75 -8.39
CA VAL A 221 4.72 -9.20 -7.07
C VAL A 221 4.21 -10.13 -5.97
N LEU A 222 5.12 -10.54 -5.10
CA LEU A 222 4.80 -11.29 -3.89
C LEU A 222 4.68 -10.32 -2.69
N VAL A 223 3.49 -10.30 -2.06
CA VAL A 223 3.23 -9.59 -0.80
C VAL A 223 2.98 -10.61 0.29
N ALA A 224 3.96 -10.88 1.16
CA ALA A 224 3.87 -12.03 2.06
C ALA A 224 4.35 -11.76 3.50
N GLY A 225 3.64 -12.33 4.47
CA GLY A 225 4.07 -12.32 5.87
C GLY A 225 4.12 -10.94 6.53
N ASN A 226 3.50 -9.94 5.94
CA ASN A 226 3.47 -8.59 6.49
C ASN A 226 2.44 -8.50 7.62
N THR A 227 2.71 -7.62 8.58
CA THR A 227 1.78 -7.36 9.69
C THR A 227 1.49 -5.87 9.83
N GLY A 228 0.27 -5.52 10.20
CA GLY A 228 -0.09 -4.12 10.39
C GLY A 228 -1.18 -3.91 11.45
N ASN A 229 -1.18 -2.74 12.02
CA ASN A 229 -2.20 -2.30 12.97
C ASN A 229 -2.49 -0.82 12.78
N ARG A 230 -3.79 -0.45 12.78
CA ARG A 230 -4.27 0.92 12.61
C ARG A 230 -3.93 1.49 11.23
N ILE A 231 -4.54 0.88 10.20
CA ILE A 231 -4.51 1.38 8.83
C ILE A 231 -5.72 2.31 8.60
N GLY A 232 -5.50 3.48 7.99
CA GLY A 232 -6.51 4.54 7.89
C GLY A 232 -6.58 5.41 9.16
N TYR A 233 -5.44 5.68 9.79
CA TYR A 233 -5.36 6.49 11.01
C TYR A 233 -4.23 7.53 10.94
N PRO A 234 -4.34 8.66 11.67
CA PRO A 234 -5.53 9.10 12.43
C PRO A 234 -6.68 9.56 11.53
N VAL A 235 -7.91 9.30 11.93
CA VAL A 235 -9.13 9.48 11.13
C VAL A 235 -9.32 10.92 10.63
N ASP A 236 -9.04 11.90 11.46
CA ASP A 236 -9.22 13.33 11.16
C ASP A 236 -8.26 13.86 10.08
N LEU A 237 -7.20 13.12 9.78
CA LEU A 237 -6.23 13.47 8.75
C LEU A 237 -6.46 12.76 7.41
N ILE A 238 -7.43 11.85 7.32
CA ILE A 238 -7.67 11.11 6.09
C ILE A 238 -8.44 11.95 5.07
N ASP A 239 -7.96 12.02 3.83
CA ASP A 239 -8.64 12.65 2.69
C ASP A 239 -9.13 11.60 1.69
N VAL A 240 -10.32 11.05 1.95
CA VAL A 240 -10.93 10.06 1.05
C VAL A 240 -11.34 10.63 -0.32
N GLU A 241 -11.58 11.94 -0.41
CA GLU A 241 -11.95 12.59 -1.68
C GLU A 241 -10.75 12.68 -2.64
N GLY A 242 -9.55 12.92 -2.09
CA GLY A 242 -8.32 13.05 -2.87
C GLY A 242 -7.52 11.76 -2.98
N GLY A 243 -7.66 10.84 -2.04
CA GLY A 243 -6.80 9.68 -1.92
C GLY A 243 -7.50 8.32 -1.93
N GLY A 244 -8.82 8.30 -1.92
CA GLY A 244 -9.59 7.06 -1.77
C GLY A 244 -9.68 6.57 -0.33
N THR A 245 -10.43 5.51 -0.13
CA THR A 245 -10.57 4.81 1.15
C THR A 245 -9.27 4.09 1.48
N PRO A 246 -8.74 4.19 2.72
CA PRO A 246 -7.54 3.45 3.11
C PRO A 246 -7.70 1.94 2.95
N VAL A 247 -6.61 1.25 2.61
CA VAL A 247 -6.61 -0.21 2.38
C VAL A 247 -5.38 -0.85 3.03
N ALA A 248 -5.52 -2.04 3.58
CA ALA A 248 -4.36 -2.74 4.11
C ALA A 248 -3.45 -3.27 2.98
N ILE A 249 -4.02 -3.94 1.96
CA ILE A 249 -3.32 -4.30 0.73
C ILE A 249 -4.18 -3.85 -0.45
N ASP A 250 -3.75 -2.81 -1.13
CA ASP A 250 -4.43 -2.22 -2.26
C ASP A 250 -3.80 -2.66 -3.58
N THR A 251 -4.64 -2.83 -4.59
CA THR A 251 -4.22 -2.95 -5.98
C THR A 251 -4.77 -1.76 -6.75
N ALA A 252 -3.93 -1.10 -7.52
CA ALA A 252 -4.38 0.03 -8.34
C ALA A 252 -3.73 -0.02 -9.73
N GLY A 253 -4.52 -0.28 -10.73
CA GLY A 253 -4.04 -0.43 -12.09
C GLY A 253 -3.93 -1.89 -12.52
N ASP A 254 -3.34 -2.12 -13.69
CA ASP A 254 -3.19 -3.46 -14.25
C ASP A 254 -2.13 -4.27 -13.48
N VAL A 255 -2.59 -5.28 -12.72
CA VAL A 255 -1.73 -6.14 -11.90
C VAL A 255 -2.06 -7.61 -12.14
N ASP A 256 -1.08 -8.39 -12.54
CA ASP A 256 -1.25 -9.82 -12.82
C ASP A 256 -0.15 -10.69 -12.20
N ARG A 257 -0.40 -12.00 -12.15
CA ARG A 257 0.54 -13.02 -11.65
C ARG A 257 1.20 -12.66 -10.32
N SER A 258 0.43 -11.99 -9.47
CA SER A 258 0.88 -11.51 -8.18
C SER A 258 0.20 -12.31 -7.05
N ASP A 259 0.90 -12.47 -5.94
CA ASP A 259 0.44 -13.28 -4.84
C ASP A 259 0.45 -12.48 -3.53
N TYR A 260 -0.70 -12.41 -2.87
CA TYR A 260 -0.86 -11.78 -1.54
C TYR A 260 -1.12 -12.87 -0.51
N GLU A 261 -0.10 -13.21 0.28
CA GLU A 261 -0.14 -14.42 1.10
C GLU A 261 0.28 -14.19 2.55
N PHE A 262 -0.49 -14.77 3.47
CA PHE A 262 -0.16 -14.87 4.91
C PHE A 262 0.11 -13.51 5.58
N ASN A 263 -0.52 -12.43 5.10
CA ASN A 263 -0.44 -11.13 5.72
C ASN A 263 -1.48 -11.02 6.85
N ARG A 264 -1.16 -10.24 7.91
CA ARG A 264 -2.06 -10.03 9.04
C ARG A 264 -2.20 -8.55 9.35
N PHE A 265 -3.41 -8.03 9.24
CA PHE A 265 -3.74 -6.64 9.57
C PHE A 265 -4.86 -6.57 10.61
N GLU A 266 -4.73 -5.63 11.54
CA GLU A 266 -5.71 -5.38 12.58
C GLU A 266 -6.10 -3.90 12.62
N GLU A 267 -7.33 -3.60 13.05
CA GLU A 267 -7.84 -2.23 13.18
C GLU A 267 -7.71 -1.44 11.87
N ILE A 268 -8.38 -1.93 10.83
CA ILE A 268 -8.36 -1.33 9.49
C ILE A 268 -9.58 -0.43 9.37
N ASN A 269 -9.37 0.88 9.25
CA ASN A 269 -10.41 1.87 9.00
C ASN A 269 -10.56 2.11 7.50
N GLY A 270 -10.94 1.07 6.78
CA GLY A 270 -11.04 1.03 5.33
C GLY A 270 -11.28 -0.40 4.85
N GLN A 271 -10.73 -0.76 3.71
CA GLN A 271 -10.81 -2.11 3.16
C GLN A 271 -9.62 -2.97 3.65
N CYS A 272 -9.84 -4.28 3.74
CA CYS A 272 -8.75 -5.20 4.01
C CYS A 272 -7.88 -5.39 2.76
N ILE A 273 -8.48 -5.87 1.67
CA ILE A 273 -7.80 -6.09 0.39
C ILE A 273 -8.69 -5.53 -0.73
N ASP A 274 -8.15 -4.63 -1.54
CA ASP A 274 -8.77 -4.16 -2.78
C ASP A 274 -8.02 -4.73 -3.99
N LEU A 275 -8.77 -5.28 -4.93
CA LEU A 275 -8.26 -5.96 -6.12
C LEU A 275 -8.63 -5.20 -7.40
N ASP A 276 -8.34 -3.89 -7.45
CA ASP A 276 -8.63 -3.05 -8.61
C ASP A 276 -7.68 -3.35 -9.77
N GLY A 277 -8.20 -4.02 -10.80
CA GLY A 277 -7.40 -4.46 -11.95
C GLY A 277 -6.51 -5.67 -11.70
N PHE A 278 -6.70 -6.37 -10.58
CA PHE A 278 -5.97 -7.60 -10.27
C PHE A 278 -6.56 -8.79 -11.03
N HIS A 279 -5.70 -9.59 -11.66
CA HIS A 279 -6.11 -10.80 -12.36
C HIS A 279 -5.01 -11.87 -12.40
N ASP A 280 -5.39 -13.12 -12.66
CA ASP A 280 -4.47 -14.25 -12.76
C ASP A 280 -3.51 -14.40 -11.56
N GLY A 281 -4.00 -14.14 -10.35
CA GLY A 281 -3.20 -14.09 -9.13
C GLY A 281 -3.85 -14.80 -7.94
N ILE A 282 -3.18 -14.73 -6.78
CA ILE A 282 -3.54 -15.46 -5.56
C ILE A 282 -3.68 -14.50 -4.38
N VAL A 283 -4.75 -14.69 -3.61
CA VAL A 283 -4.99 -14.02 -2.32
C VAL A 283 -5.24 -15.13 -1.28
N ARG A 284 -4.22 -15.52 -0.52
CA ARG A 284 -4.28 -16.72 0.32
C ARG A 284 -3.83 -16.48 1.74
N GLY A 285 -4.56 -17.05 2.70
CA GLY A 285 -4.14 -17.13 4.10
C GLY A 285 -3.97 -15.79 4.79
N ASN A 286 -4.53 -14.71 4.23
CA ASN A 286 -4.48 -13.39 4.85
C ASN A 286 -5.49 -13.29 5.99
N SER A 287 -5.19 -12.47 7.00
CA SER A 287 -6.05 -12.24 8.15
C SER A 287 -6.28 -10.76 8.38
N CYS A 288 -7.54 -10.33 8.38
CA CYS A 288 -7.96 -8.97 8.71
C CYS A 288 -8.95 -8.99 9.86
N ILE A 289 -8.62 -8.29 10.94
CA ILE A 289 -9.37 -8.37 12.20
C ILE A 289 -9.64 -6.96 12.72
N ASN A 290 -10.91 -6.61 12.83
CA ASN A 290 -11.40 -5.41 13.50
C ASN A 290 -12.13 -5.79 14.80
N ARG A 291 -11.75 -5.20 15.93
CA ARG A 291 -12.33 -5.53 17.25
C ARG A 291 -13.23 -4.43 17.81
N GLY A 292 -13.15 -3.23 17.25
CA GLY A 292 -13.97 -2.09 17.63
C GLY A 292 -15.42 -2.22 17.17
N LYS A 293 -16.20 -1.20 17.47
CA LYS A 293 -17.58 -1.07 17.00
C LYS A 293 -17.62 -0.50 15.58
N ALA A 294 -18.76 -0.60 14.90
CA ALA A 294 -18.94 -0.04 13.55
C ALA A 294 -18.64 1.47 13.47
N GLU A 295 -18.91 2.22 14.54
CA GLU A 295 -18.64 3.65 14.64
C GLU A 295 -17.15 3.98 14.62
N ASP A 296 -16.31 3.09 15.14
CA ASP A 296 -14.87 3.30 15.25
C ASP A 296 -14.19 3.26 13.87
N TYR A 297 -14.85 2.64 12.87
CA TYR A 297 -14.36 2.51 11.50
C TYR A 297 -15.14 3.42 10.54
N VAL A 298 -14.82 4.71 10.57
CA VAL A 298 -15.54 5.73 9.77
C VAL A 298 -15.50 5.41 8.29
N PHE A 299 -14.37 4.99 7.78
CA PHE A 299 -14.15 4.61 6.38
C PHE A 299 -14.23 3.09 6.16
N GLY A 300 -14.57 2.32 7.20
CA GLY A 300 -14.68 0.86 7.12
C GLY A 300 -15.57 0.42 5.97
N HIS A 301 -15.13 -0.61 5.26
CA HIS A 301 -15.79 -1.11 4.06
C HIS A 301 -15.87 -2.65 4.10
N PHE A 302 -15.57 -3.32 2.99
CA PHE A 302 -15.56 -4.77 2.86
C PHE A 302 -14.27 -5.41 3.36
N GLY A 303 -14.31 -6.73 3.52
CA GLY A 303 -13.10 -7.52 3.69
C GLY A 303 -12.25 -7.54 2.41
N ILE A 304 -12.73 -8.19 1.35
CA ILE A 304 -12.05 -8.28 0.06
C ILE A 304 -12.96 -7.74 -1.04
N VAL A 305 -12.46 -6.81 -1.84
CA VAL A 305 -13.21 -6.14 -2.91
C VAL A 305 -12.53 -6.38 -4.25
N PHE A 306 -13.28 -6.77 -5.25
CA PHE A 306 -12.85 -6.82 -6.65
C PHE A 306 -13.31 -5.54 -7.34
N ASN A 307 -12.39 -4.87 -8.06
CA ASN A 307 -12.67 -3.61 -8.73
C ASN A 307 -12.06 -3.58 -10.15
N ASN A 308 -12.47 -2.61 -10.97
CA ASN A 308 -12.06 -2.48 -12.38
C ASN A 308 -12.17 -1.03 -12.86
N SER A 309 -11.40 -0.12 -12.26
CA SER A 309 -11.49 1.33 -12.52
C SER A 309 -11.24 1.72 -13.98
N ASN A 310 -10.30 1.06 -14.68
CA ASN A 310 -9.95 1.38 -16.05
C ASN A 310 -10.49 0.36 -17.07
N ILE A 311 -10.57 0.80 -18.34
CA ILE A 311 -11.24 0.04 -19.40
C ILE A 311 -10.60 -1.29 -19.74
N ASP A 312 -9.31 -1.42 -19.57
CA ASP A 312 -8.50 -2.61 -19.83
C ASP A 312 -8.22 -3.46 -18.58
N MET A 313 -8.66 -3.00 -17.43
CA MET A 313 -8.61 -3.79 -16.21
C MET A 313 -9.63 -4.92 -16.25
N GLN A 314 -9.12 -6.13 -16.11
CA GLN A 314 -9.93 -7.33 -16.10
C GLN A 314 -9.92 -7.92 -14.69
N SER A 315 -11.07 -8.36 -14.23
CA SER A 315 -11.17 -9.17 -13.02
C SER A 315 -11.45 -10.62 -13.45
N GLN A 316 -10.39 -11.45 -13.46
CA GLN A 316 -10.48 -12.84 -13.90
C GLN A 316 -9.46 -13.75 -13.22
N ASN A 317 -9.80 -15.05 -13.10
CA ASN A 317 -8.89 -16.12 -12.70
C ASN A 317 -8.18 -15.90 -11.36
N ILE A 318 -8.83 -15.25 -10.39
CA ILE A 318 -8.25 -14.99 -9.06
C ILE A 318 -8.57 -16.17 -8.14
N LEU A 319 -7.57 -16.66 -7.40
CA LEU A 319 -7.76 -17.56 -6.27
C LEU A 319 -7.81 -16.78 -4.97
N VAL A 320 -8.95 -16.80 -4.28
CA VAL A 320 -9.12 -16.26 -2.92
C VAL A 320 -9.36 -17.40 -1.96
N GLU A 321 -8.35 -17.77 -1.18
CA GLU A 321 -8.37 -19.03 -0.44
C GLU A 321 -7.87 -18.88 0.99
N GLU A 322 -8.58 -19.53 1.91
CA GLU A 322 -8.16 -19.66 3.31
C GLU A 322 -7.88 -18.31 4.03
N ASN A 323 -8.52 -17.22 3.58
CA ASN A 323 -8.42 -15.92 4.25
C ASN A 323 -9.36 -15.87 5.46
N GLU A 324 -8.95 -15.13 6.49
CA GLU A 324 -9.74 -14.84 7.68
C GLU A 324 -10.15 -13.36 7.70
N LEU A 325 -11.46 -13.09 7.68
CA LEU A 325 -12.04 -11.76 7.84
C LEU A 325 -12.88 -11.74 9.10
N ASP A 326 -12.58 -10.85 10.04
CA ASP A 326 -13.26 -10.84 11.35
C ASP A 326 -13.61 -9.41 11.75
N GLY A 327 -14.89 -9.14 12.01
CA GLY A 327 -15.37 -7.83 12.48
C GLY A 327 -15.48 -6.78 11.38
N MET A 328 -15.78 -7.19 10.15
CA MET A 328 -15.96 -6.22 9.06
C MET A 328 -17.24 -5.40 9.27
N LYS A 329 -17.12 -4.08 9.07
CA LYS A 329 -18.25 -3.15 9.21
C LYS A 329 -19.40 -3.54 8.30
N PHE A 330 -19.10 -3.96 7.07
CA PHE A 330 -20.05 -4.36 6.04
C PHE A 330 -19.88 -5.83 5.67
N GLY A 331 -19.94 -6.16 4.36
CA GLY A 331 -19.86 -7.52 3.86
C GLY A 331 -18.46 -8.13 3.89
N GLY A 332 -18.37 -9.39 3.49
CA GLY A 332 -17.12 -10.14 3.47
C GLY A 332 -16.35 -9.99 2.16
N ILE A 333 -16.86 -10.56 1.08
CA ILE A 333 -16.20 -10.56 -0.23
C ILE A 333 -17.16 -10.06 -1.32
N PHE A 334 -16.77 -9.01 -2.01
CA PHE A 334 -17.45 -8.52 -3.21
C PHE A 334 -16.73 -9.03 -4.45
N VAL A 335 -17.45 -9.72 -5.34
CA VAL A 335 -16.89 -10.42 -6.51
C VAL A 335 -17.53 -9.90 -7.78
N ILE A 336 -16.74 -9.44 -8.73
CA ILE A 336 -17.11 -9.19 -10.13
C ILE A 336 -16.24 -10.03 -11.05
N GLY A 337 -16.60 -10.18 -12.33
CA GLY A 337 -15.78 -10.87 -13.31
C GLY A 337 -15.95 -12.40 -13.32
N ASN A 338 -14.95 -13.12 -13.80
CA ASN A 338 -15.14 -14.53 -14.11
C ASN A 338 -13.92 -15.43 -13.81
N GLY A 339 -14.24 -16.73 -13.65
CA GLY A 339 -13.20 -17.76 -13.47
C GLY A 339 -12.54 -17.76 -12.10
N HIS A 340 -13.08 -17.04 -11.13
CA HIS A 340 -12.53 -16.97 -9.78
C HIS A 340 -12.80 -18.24 -8.97
N ARG A 341 -11.92 -18.49 -8.01
CA ARG A 341 -12.04 -19.55 -7.02
C ARG A 341 -12.02 -18.95 -5.63
N ILE A 342 -13.18 -18.90 -4.96
CA ILE A 342 -13.37 -18.35 -3.61
C ILE A 342 -13.56 -19.55 -2.66
N LEU A 343 -12.47 -20.01 -2.06
CA LEU A 343 -12.39 -21.31 -1.44
C LEU A 343 -12.02 -21.24 0.04
N ARG A 344 -12.75 -21.94 0.89
CA ARG A 344 -12.40 -22.16 2.31
C ARG A 344 -12.04 -20.91 3.12
N ASN A 345 -12.57 -19.73 2.73
CA ASN A 345 -12.39 -18.52 3.51
C ASN A 345 -13.26 -18.57 4.77
N ARG A 346 -12.77 -17.98 5.85
CA ARG A 346 -13.46 -17.87 7.13
C ARG A 346 -13.81 -16.41 7.40
N MET A 347 -15.09 -16.12 7.45
CA MET A 347 -15.62 -14.78 7.69
C MET A 347 -16.48 -14.79 8.95
N ARG A 348 -16.16 -13.94 9.90
CA ARG A 348 -16.85 -13.87 11.19
C ARG A 348 -17.22 -12.44 11.53
N ARG A 349 -18.27 -12.28 12.34
CA ARG A 349 -18.76 -10.95 12.78
C ARG A 349 -18.87 -9.96 11.63
N LEU A 350 -19.41 -10.41 10.49
CA LEU A 350 -19.68 -9.53 9.35
C LEU A 350 -20.89 -8.65 9.59
N ASN A 351 -20.96 -7.52 8.89
CA ASN A 351 -22.04 -6.55 8.93
C ASN A 351 -22.28 -6.02 10.36
N THR A 352 -21.18 -5.63 11.05
CA THR A 352 -21.27 -5.04 12.42
C THR A 352 -22.05 -3.73 12.43
N ALA A 353 -22.22 -3.06 11.29
CA ALA A 353 -23.08 -1.89 11.11
C ALA A 353 -24.58 -2.23 11.09
N HIS A 354 -24.96 -3.50 11.00
CA HIS A 354 -26.36 -3.93 10.84
C HIS A 354 -27.06 -3.18 9.68
N CYS A 355 -26.45 -3.15 8.53
CA CYS A 355 -26.84 -2.30 7.39
C CYS A 355 -28.30 -2.38 6.96
N ASN A 356 -28.94 -3.53 7.11
CA ASN A 356 -30.37 -3.69 6.80
C ASN A 356 -31.30 -2.93 7.77
N GLU A 357 -30.82 -2.54 8.95
CA GLU A 357 -31.56 -1.78 9.97
C GLU A 357 -31.06 -0.34 10.07
N ASN A 358 -29.79 -0.11 9.86
CA ASN A 358 -29.12 1.19 10.05
C ASN A 358 -28.66 1.84 8.73
N ARG A 359 -29.42 1.62 7.64
CA ARG A 359 -29.03 2.07 6.28
C ARG A 359 -28.68 3.54 6.19
N GLN A 360 -29.46 4.41 6.84
CA GLN A 360 -29.23 5.86 6.79
C GLN A 360 -28.02 6.26 7.62
N GLN A 361 -27.83 5.62 8.76
CA GLN A 361 -26.73 5.93 9.70
C GLN A 361 -25.38 5.70 9.10
N TYR A 362 -25.20 4.61 8.36
CA TYR A 362 -23.91 4.18 7.81
C TYR A 362 -23.78 4.27 6.29
N GLY A 363 -24.77 4.86 5.62
CA GLY A 363 -24.74 4.98 4.16
C GLY A 363 -24.75 3.62 3.45
N CYS A 364 -25.49 2.66 3.98
CA CYS A 364 -25.53 1.27 3.48
C CYS A 364 -26.30 1.12 2.17
N SER A 365 -25.86 1.80 1.12
CA SER A 365 -26.44 1.61 -0.22
C SER A 365 -25.38 1.85 -1.29
N VAL A 366 -25.33 0.97 -2.26
CA VAL A 366 -24.52 1.12 -3.47
C VAL A 366 -25.45 1.05 -4.67
N LEU A 367 -25.35 2.02 -5.56
CA LEU A 367 -26.20 2.08 -6.74
C LEU A 367 -25.95 0.86 -7.63
N GLY A 368 -27.04 0.17 -8.01
CA GLY A 368 -26.98 -1.04 -8.83
C GLY A 368 -26.63 -2.33 -8.06
N GLU A 369 -26.11 -2.24 -6.85
CA GLU A 369 -25.69 -3.36 -6.00
C GLU A 369 -26.39 -3.32 -4.62
N PRO A 370 -27.73 -3.52 -4.56
CA PRO A 370 -28.58 -3.11 -3.44
C PRO A 370 -28.28 -3.80 -2.10
N SER A 371 -27.73 -4.99 -2.11
CA SER A 371 -27.45 -5.78 -0.89
C SER A 371 -25.98 -6.04 -0.66
N VAL A 372 -25.11 -5.39 -1.39
CA VAL A 372 -23.68 -5.66 -1.35
C VAL A 372 -23.11 -5.48 0.06
N LEU A 373 -23.43 -4.38 0.74
CA LEU A 373 -22.85 -4.03 2.06
C LEU A 373 -23.36 -4.92 3.21
N GLU A 374 -24.37 -5.73 3.01
CA GLU A 374 -24.99 -6.58 4.05
C GLU A 374 -24.86 -8.09 3.75
N THR A 375 -24.00 -8.47 2.81
CA THR A 375 -23.88 -9.84 2.31
C THR A 375 -22.50 -10.43 2.59
N GLY A 376 -22.44 -11.69 2.93
CA GLY A 376 -21.20 -12.40 3.19
C GLY A 376 -20.32 -12.50 1.95
N ILE A 377 -20.81 -13.10 0.87
CA ILE A 377 -20.17 -13.12 -0.45
C ILE A 377 -21.17 -12.62 -1.47
N TYR A 378 -20.88 -11.49 -2.09
CA TYR A 378 -21.77 -10.85 -3.04
C TYR A 378 -21.26 -10.95 -4.47
N LEU A 379 -22.07 -11.51 -5.36
CA LEU A 379 -21.79 -11.63 -6.79
C LEU A 379 -22.36 -10.42 -7.53
N GLY A 380 -21.49 -9.45 -7.82
CA GLY A 380 -21.87 -8.17 -8.41
C GLY A 380 -22.05 -8.22 -9.92
N SER A 381 -22.70 -7.20 -10.44
CA SER A 381 -22.89 -6.94 -11.87
C SER A 381 -21.82 -6.00 -12.43
N HIS A 382 -21.29 -5.15 -11.58
CA HIS A 382 -20.27 -4.15 -11.92
C HIS A 382 -19.54 -3.65 -10.65
N ALA A 383 -18.36 -3.09 -10.81
CA ALA A 383 -17.77 -2.16 -9.87
C ALA A 383 -17.79 -0.76 -10.53
N GLU A 384 -16.67 -0.25 -10.98
CA GLU A 384 -16.63 0.96 -11.81
C GLU A 384 -17.14 0.69 -13.25
N ARG A 385 -16.96 -0.54 -13.73
CA ARG A 385 -17.36 -0.97 -15.07
C ARG A 385 -18.15 -2.28 -15.05
N PRO A 386 -19.01 -2.54 -16.05
CA PRO A 386 -19.76 -3.79 -16.14
C PRO A 386 -18.84 -5.01 -16.19
N ALA A 387 -19.00 -5.93 -15.23
CA ALA A 387 -18.25 -7.18 -15.13
C ALA A 387 -19.03 -8.19 -14.27
N ALA A 388 -20.13 -8.71 -14.79
CA ALA A 388 -20.99 -9.61 -14.04
C ALA A 388 -20.26 -10.88 -13.56
N ALA A 389 -20.45 -11.23 -12.30
CA ALA A 389 -19.84 -12.41 -11.68
C ALA A 389 -20.42 -13.69 -12.26
N ARG A 390 -19.61 -14.45 -13.02
CA ARG A 390 -20.02 -15.71 -13.68
C ARG A 390 -18.86 -16.70 -13.79
N ASN A 391 -19.19 -17.98 -13.91
CA ASN A 391 -18.22 -19.07 -14.02
C ASN A 391 -17.24 -19.15 -12.83
N ASN A 392 -17.66 -18.67 -11.64
CA ASN A 392 -16.86 -18.68 -10.43
C ASN A 392 -17.17 -19.92 -9.60
N ARG A 393 -16.20 -20.39 -8.81
CA ARG A 393 -16.35 -21.46 -7.82
C ARG A 393 -16.29 -20.85 -6.41
N ILE A 394 -17.38 -21.04 -5.64
CA ILE A 394 -17.54 -20.52 -4.29
C ILE A 394 -17.81 -21.70 -3.38
N GLU A 395 -16.76 -22.25 -2.76
CA GLU A 395 -16.87 -23.55 -2.13
C GLU A 395 -16.21 -23.59 -0.74
N GLY A 396 -16.90 -24.24 0.21
CA GLY A 396 -16.35 -24.54 1.53
C GLY A 396 -16.09 -23.34 2.42
N ASN A 397 -16.63 -22.15 2.11
CA ASN A 397 -16.46 -20.96 2.93
C ASN A 397 -17.36 -21.03 4.18
N THR A 398 -16.88 -20.50 5.31
CA THR A 398 -17.65 -20.31 6.53
C THR A 398 -17.94 -18.81 6.68
N VAL A 399 -19.23 -18.47 6.77
CA VAL A 399 -19.71 -17.08 6.83
C VAL A 399 -20.59 -16.91 8.05
N SER A 400 -20.25 -16.01 8.94
CA SER A 400 -21.07 -15.66 10.10
C SER A 400 -21.09 -14.17 10.40
N GLY A 401 -22.12 -13.68 11.08
CA GLY A 401 -22.32 -12.29 11.43
C GLY A 401 -23.80 -11.92 11.46
N TRP A 402 -24.10 -10.62 11.37
CA TRP A 402 -25.47 -10.15 11.48
C TRP A 402 -26.32 -10.57 10.27
N LYS A 403 -27.32 -11.42 10.52
CA LYS A 403 -28.24 -12.01 9.52
C LYS A 403 -27.56 -12.79 8.39
N MET A 404 -26.37 -13.30 8.61
CA MET A 404 -25.61 -14.02 7.58
C MET A 404 -26.23 -15.38 7.21
N LYS A 405 -27.07 -15.96 8.06
CA LYS A 405 -27.82 -17.17 7.69
C LYS A 405 -28.70 -16.98 6.44
N THR A 406 -29.27 -15.79 6.26
CA THR A 406 -30.12 -15.46 5.12
C THR A 406 -29.40 -14.61 4.05
N ARG A 407 -28.25 -14.02 4.40
CA ARG A 407 -27.47 -13.13 3.53
C ARG A 407 -26.06 -13.64 3.23
N CYS A 408 -25.92 -14.92 3.28
CA CYS A 408 -24.64 -15.60 3.11
C CYS A 408 -24.00 -15.34 1.75
N ILE A 409 -24.73 -15.72 0.70
CA ILE A 409 -24.31 -15.55 -0.70
C ILE A 409 -25.49 -14.98 -1.47
N GLN A 410 -25.32 -13.80 -2.01
CA GLN A 410 -26.34 -13.14 -2.82
C GLN A 410 -25.73 -12.64 -4.13
N ALA A 411 -26.58 -12.26 -5.07
CA ALA A 411 -26.18 -11.72 -6.36
C ALA A 411 -26.91 -10.43 -6.67
N ALA A 412 -26.28 -9.59 -7.47
CA ALA A 412 -26.85 -8.39 -8.03
C ALA A 412 -28.08 -8.70 -8.92
N PRO A 413 -29.00 -7.75 -9.10
CA PRO A 413 -30.04 -7.87 -10.09
C PRO A 413 -29.46 -8.19 -11.48
N GLY A 414 -29.96 -9.27 -12.10
CA GLY A 414 -29.48 -9.74 -13.40
C GLY A 414 -28.31 -10.71 -13.38
N VAL A 415 -27.64 -10.87 -12.25
CA VAL A 415 -26.61 -11.91 -12.06
C VAL A 415 -27.26 -13.18 -11.52
N LYS A 416 -27.03 -14.31 -12.18
CA LYS A 416 -27.61 -15.59 -11.78
C LYS A 416 -26.65 -16.39 -10.91
N LEU A 417 -27.08 -16.79 -9.73
CA LEU A 417 -26.29 -17.69 -8.87
C LEU A 417 -25.95 -19.00 -9.60
N THR A 418 -26.86 -19.49 -10.47
CA THR A 418 -26.69 -20.71 -11.27
C THR A 418 -25.59 -20.62 -12.34
N ASP A 419 -25.14 -19.42 -12.68
CA ASP A 419 -23.99 -19.22 -13.59
C ASP A 419 -22.66 -19.44 -12.87
N ASN A 420 -22.72 -19.77 -11.57
CA ASN A 420 -21.58 -20.02 -10.73
C ASN A 420 -21.72 -21.39 -10.01
N THR A 421 -20.63 -21.98 -9.61
CA THR A 421 -20.64 -23.20 -8.79
C THR A 421 -20.58 -22.83 -7.32
N ILE A 422 -21.67 -23.05 -6.60
CA ILE A 422 -21.80 -22.71 -5.17
C ILE A 422 -22.12 -23.97 -4.38
N LYS A 423 -21.20 -24.45 -3.51
CA LYS A 423 -21.45 -25.66 -2.71
C LYS A 423 -20.63 -25.70 -1.43
N GLY A 424 -21.16 -26.41 -0.43
CA GLY A 424 -20.45 -26.68 0.81
C GLY A 424 -20.14 -25.46 1.67
N ASN A 425 -20.76 -24.31 1.43
CA ASN A 425 -20.61 -23.14 2.25
C ASN A 425 -21.48 -23.23 3.50
N ILE A 426 -20.97 -22.82 4.65
CA ILE A 426 -21.64 -22.84 5.94
C ILE A 426 -21.98 -21.40 6.35
N CYS A 427 -23.24 -21.14 6.66
CA CYS A 427 -23.77 -19.83 6.95
C CYS A 427 -24.48 -19.82 8.29
N SER A 428 -24.15 -18.88 9.17
CA SER A 428 -24.75 -18.76 10.50
C SER A 428 -24.90 -17.30 10.92
N ASP A 429 -25.90 -17.05 11.77
CA ASP A 429 -26.01 -15.75 12.43
C ASP A 429 -25.09 -15.72 13.66
N GLU A 430 -24.49 -14.56 13.90
CA GLU A 430 -23.83 -14.19 15.17
C GLU A 430 -24.52 -12.94 15.68
N GLN A 431 -24.67 -12.88 17.00
CA GLN A 431 -25.30 -11.73 17.71
C GLN A 431 -24.27 -10.64 17.96
#